data_221485bf3fc9d5a6a85643f550c5962b
#
_entry.id   221485bf3fc9d5a6a85643f550c5962b
#
_cell.length_a   1.000
_cell.length_b   1.000
_cell.length_c   1.000
_cell.angle_alpha   90.00
_cell.angle_beta   90.00
_cell.angle_gamma   90.00
#
_symmetry.space_group_name_H-M   'P 1'
#
loop_
_entity.id
_entity.type
_entity.pdbx_description
1 polymer ?
#
loop_
_entity_poly.entity_id
_entity_poly.type
_entity_poly.pdbx_seq_one_letter_code
_entity_poly.pdbx_strand_id
1 'polypeptide(L)'
;KKDIYHCNEGHAALCNLYRLTQYIKTGYTYEEALEIVRASSLYTVHTPVPAGHDYFDEALFGKYMRGYASQLNITWDDLMNLGRINAGDKNERFCMSTFACNTCQEINGVSRLHGKVSKSMFAEIWKGYYPSENHVGYVTNGVHYPTWVAPEWDNLYKQNFDPSFISDQSNESIWHAIE
;
A
#
# COMPACT_ATOMS: atom_id res chain seq x y z
N LYS A 1 4.54 -16.83 15.59
CA LYS A 1 4.31 -15.39 15.53
C LYS A 1 4.78 -14.89 14.16
N LYS A 2 4.02 -14.02 13.50
CA LYS A 2 4.45 -13.36 12.26
C LYS A 2 5.33 -12.17 12.63
N ASP A 3 6.38 -11.92 11.88
CA ASP A 3 7.30 -10.81 12.14
C ASP A 3 6.93 -9.58 11.31
N ILE A 4 6.48 -9.80 10.07
CA ILE A 4 6.09 -8.73 9.13
C ILE A 4 4.71 -9.04 8.55
N TYR A 5 3.91 -8.00 8.37
CA TYR A 5 2.59 -8.04 7.75
C TYR A 5 2.59 -7.18 6.50
N HIS A 6 2.31 -7.79 5.37
CA HIS A 6 2.26 -7.15 4.08
C HIS A 6 0.81 -6.86 3.69
N CYS A 7 0.44 -5.59 3.71
CA CYS A 7 -0.85 -5.11 3.23
C CYS A 7 -0.79 -4.90 1.72
N ASN A 8 -1.37 -5.83 0.98
CA ASN A 8 -1.49 -5.76 -0.47
C ASN A 8 -2.75 -4.97 -0.82
N GLU A 9 -2.60 -3.72 -1.25
CA GLU A 9 -3.64 -2.71 -1.42
C GLU A 9 -4.28 -2.23 -0.10
N GLY A 10 -5.04 -1.12 -0.17
CA GLY A 10 -5.61 -0.47 1.01
C GLY A 10 -6.56 -1.35 1.81
N HIS A 11 -7.40 -2.15 1.14
CA HIS A 11 -8.37 -3.03 1.82
C HIS A 11 -7.72 -4.01 2.80
N ALA A 12 -6.50 -4.45 2.56
CA ALA A 12 -5.78 -5.34 3.45
C ALA A 12 -5.39 -4.69 4.78
N ALA A 13 -5.37 -3.36 4.85
CA ALA A 13 -4.96 -2.63 6.05
C ALA A 13 -5.93 -2.81 7.24
N LEU A 14 -7.17 -3.28 7.03
CA LEU A 14 -8.06 -3.64 8.14
C LEU A 14 -7.46 -4.71 9.05
N CYS A 15 -6.50 -5.51 8.59
CA CYS A 15 -5.76 -6.42 9.46
C CYS A 15 -4.99 -5.67 10.54
N ASN A 16 -4.50 -4.45 10.26
CA ASN A 16 -3.80 -3.63 11.23
C ASN A 16 -4.75 -3.14 12.34
N LEU A 17 -6.01 -2.81 12.01
CA LEU A 17 -7.01 -2.47 13.00
C LEU A 17 -7.24 -3.62 13.99
N TYR A 18 -7.37 -4.84 13.48
CA TYR A 18 -7.49 -6.02 14.33
C TYR A 18 -6.22 -6.23 15.18
N ARG A 19 -5.04 -6.08 14.61
CA ARG A 19 -3.76 -6.23 15.33
C ARG A 19 -3.63 -5.23 16.47
N LEU A 20 -4.03 -3.97 16.27
CA LEU A 20 -4.07 -2.96 17.33
C LEU A 20 -4.87 -3.48 18.52
N THR A 21 -6.08 -4.03 18.30
CA THR A 21 -6.88 -4.56 19.41
C THR A 21 -6.20 -5.71 20.14
N GLN A 22 -5.40 -6.53 19.47
CA GLN A 22 -4.68 -7.62 20.14
C GLN A 22 -3.58 -7.08 21.06
N TYR A 23 -2.85 -6.05 20.67
CA TYR A 23 -1.84 -5.42 21.54
C TYR A 23 -2.47 -4.71 22.73
N ILE A 24 -3.59 -3.99 22.54
CA ILE A 24 -4.34 -3.37 23.65
C ILE A 24 -4.78 -4.44 24.67
N LYS A 25 -5.28 -5.60 24.21
CA LYS A 25 -5.66 -6.71 25.08
C LYS A 25 -4.50 -7.30 25.89
N THR A 26 -3.27 -7.11 25.44
CA THR A 26 -2.08 -7.55 26.18
C THR A 26 -1.48 -6.46 27.08
N GLY A 27 -2.12 -5.29 27.19
CA GLY A 27 -1.79 -4.24 28.15
C GLY A 27 -1.01 -3.07 27.58
N TYR A 28 -0.78 -3.01 26.26
CA TYR A 28 -0.17 -1.84 25.63
C TYR A 28 -1.15 -0.68 25.55
N THR A 29 -0.65 0.56 25.60
CA THR A 29 -1.44 1.74 25.25
C THR A 29 -1.72 1.77 23.76
N TYR A 30 -2.64 2.65 23.32
CA TYR A 30 -2.96 2.80 21.91
C TYR A 30 -1.72 3.25 21.09
N GLU A 31 -0.98 4.22 21.61
CA GLU A 31 0.22 4.77 20.98
C GLU A 31 1.31 3.69 20.82
N GLU A 32 1.57 2.92 21.87
CA GLU A 32 2.51 1.79 21.81
C GLU A 32 2.07 0.73 20.82
N ALA A 33 0.79 0.36 20.84
CA ALA A 33 0.22 -0.59 19.90
C ALA A 33 0.34 -0.11 18.46
N LEU A 34 0.08 1.18 18.21
CA LEU A 34 0.19 1.78 16.88
C LEU A 34 1.63 1.72 16.36
N GLU A 35 2.62 2.07 17.17
CA GLU A 35 4.03 2.00 16.77
C GLU A 35 4.49 0.55 16.52
N ILE A 36 4.06 -0.42 17.32
CA ILE A 36 4.36 -1.84 17.09
C ILE A 36 3.75 -2.33 15.78
N VAL A 37 2.50 -1.96 15.51
CA VAL A 37 1.79 -2.32 14.28
C VAL A 37 2.47 -1.68 13.08
N ARG A 38 2.79 -0.39 13.13
CA ARG A 38 3.48 0.35 12.06
C ARG A 38 4.83 -0.28 11.75
N ALA A 39 5.69 -0.46 12.75
CA ALA A 39 7.05 -0.99 12.60
C ALA A 39 7.11 -2.40 11.99
N SER A 40 6.00 -3.14 12.02
CA SER A 40 5.89 -4.49 11.48
C SER A 40 4.95 -4.61 10.28
N SER A 41 4.57 -3.48 9.68
CA SER A 41 3.63 -3.45 8.53
C SER A 41 4.25 -2.76 7.32
N LEU A 42 4.02 -3.38 6.15
CA LEU A 42 4.35 -2.86 4.83
C LEU A 42 3.06 -2.72 4.03
N TYR A 43 2.89 -1.59 3.35
CA TYR A 43 1.80 -1.34 2.41
C TYR A 43 2.32 -1.27 0.98
N THR A 44 1.78 -2.10 0.11
CA THR A 44 2.03 -2.02 -1.34
C THR A 44 0.79 -1.48 -2.04
N VAL A 45 0.93 -0.30 -2.65
CA VAL A 45 -0.11 0.29 -3.49
C VAL A 45 0.07 -0.17 -4.93
N HIS A 46 -1.02 -0.58 -5.57
CA HIS A 46 -1.05 -1.02 -6.96
C HIS A 46 -1.76 -0.01 -7.87
N THR A 47 -2.63 0.82 -7.30
CA THR A 47 -3.51 1.70 -8.06
C THR A 47 -2.95 3.11 -8.17
N PRO A 48 -2.78 3.66 -9.38
CA PRO A 48 -2.27 5.02 -9.60
C PRO A 48 -3.38 6.09 -9.63
N VAL A 49 -4.64 5.71 -9.41
CA VAL A 49 -5.80 6.60 -9.56
C VAL A 49 -6.66 6.62 -8.29
N PRO A 50 -7.23 7.78 -7.92
CA PRO A 50 -8.02 7.92 -6.68
C PRO A 50 -9.21 6.97 -6.58
N ALA A 51 -9.82 6.57 -7.71
CA ALA A 51 -10.97 5.67 -7.73
C ALA A 51 -10.67 4.25 -7.21
N GLY A 52 -9.40 3.87 -7.15
CA GLY A 52 -8.98 2.57 -6.62
C GLY A 52 -8.71 2.57 -5.11
N HIS A 53 -8.82 3.73 -4.47
CA HIS A 53 -8.70 3.84 -3.01
C HIS A 53 -10.10 3.74 -2.41
N ASP A 54 -10.39 2.68 -1.69
CA ASP A 54 -11.70 2.48 -1.07
C ASP A 54 -12.03 3.61 -0.08
N TYR A 55 -13.15 4.29 -0.31
CA TYR A 55 -13.67 5.36 0.52
C TYR A 55 -14.98 4.97 1.16
N PHE A 56 -15.10 5.15 2.46
CA PHE A 56 -16.30 4.85 3.22
C PHE A 56 -16.85 6.11 3.89
N ASP A 57 -18.13 6.37 3.68
CA ASP A 57 -18.84 7.39 4.46
C ASP A 57 -18.89 6.98 5.93
N GLU A 58 -18.85 7.97 6.83
CA GLU A 58 -18.81 7.73 8.28
C GLU A 58 -19.95 6.83 8.76
N ALA A 59 -21.16 6.98 8.19
CA ALA A 59 -22.31 6.18 8.55
C ALA A 59 -22.11 4.70 8.20
N LEU A 60 -21.57 4.41 7.00
CA LEU A 60 -21.30 3.05 6.54
C LEU A 60 -20.16 2.44 7.34
N PHE A 61 -19.04 3.15 7.49
CA PHE A 61 -17.88 2.67 8.23
C PHE A 61 -18.26 2.43 9.70
N GLY A 62 -19.00 3.35 10.31
CA GLY A 62 -19.44 3.24 11.69
C GLY A 62 -20.36 2.06 11.97
N LYS A 63 -21.16 1.64 10.99
CA LYS A 63 -22.02 0.44 11.13
C LYS A 63 -21.22 -0.81 11.53
N TYR A 64 -19.99 -0.94 11.02
CA TYR A 64 -19.16 -2.13 11.23
C TYR A 64 -17.98 -1.88 12.18
N MET A 65 -17.45 -0.66 12.21
CA MET A 65 -16.16 -0.36 12.85
C MET A 65 -16.25 0.43 14.15
N ARG A 66 -17.42 0.98 14.50
CA ARG A 66 -17.57 1.82 15.73
C ARG A 66 -17.14 1.10 17.01
N GLY A 67 -17.39 -0.20 17.11
CA GLY A 67 -16.97 -1.01 18.25
C GLY A 67 -15.45 -1.14 18.43
N TYR A 68 -14.67 -0.91 17.37
CA TYR A 68 -13.22 -0.95 17.47
C TYR A 68 -12.65 0.25 18.24
N ALA A 69 -13.27 1.44 18.15
CA ALA A 69 -12.82 2.61 18.91
C ALA A 69 -12.78 2.30 20.42
N SER A 70 -13.84 1.70 20.94
CA SER A 70 -13.90 1.28 22.36
C SER A 70 -12.85 0.21 22.69
N GLN A 71 -12.60 -0.75 21.78
CA GLN A 71 -11.58 -1.78 21.97
C GLN A 71 -10.16 -1.24 21.96
N LEU A 72 -9.95 -0.10 21.29
CA LEU A 72 -8.67 0.60 21.21
C LEU A 72 -8.48 1.64 22.31
N ASN A 73 -9.49 1.88 23.15
CA ASN A 73 -9.53 2.94 24.17
C ASN A 73 -9.32 4.36 23.58
N ILE A 74 -9.84 4.60 22.37
CA ILE A 74 -9.80 5.90 21.68
C ILE A 74 -11.21 6.37 21.36
N THR A 75 -11.34 7.65 20.97
CA THR A 75 -12.62 8.15 20.50
C THR A 75 -12.94 7.65 19.09
N TRP A 76 -14.21 7.75 18.70
CA TRP A 76 -14.61 7.45 17.33
C TRP A 76 -13.95 8.39 16.31
N ASP A 77 -13.80 9.67 16.66
CA ASP A 77 -13.14 10.66 15.81
C ASP A 77 -11.65 10.33 15.62
N ASP A 78 -10.96 9.83 16.65
CA ASP A 78 -9.56 9.38 16.52
C ASP A 78 -9.44 8.20 15.54
N LEU A 79 -10.36 7.23 15.62
CA LEU A 79 -10.37 6.14 14.67
C LEU A 79 -10.63 6.62 13.25
N MET A 80 -11.59 7.52 13.05
CA MET A 80 -11.88 8.10 11.72
C MET A 80 -10.69 8.90 11.18
N ASN A 81 -9.97 9.61 12.03
CA ASN A 81 -8.81 10.41 11.66
C ASN A 81 -7.64 9.56 11.12
N LEU A 82 -7.56 8.29 11.43
CA LEU A 82 -6.57 7.39 10.81
C LEU A 82 -6.78 7.22 9.29
N GLY A 83 -8.01 7.39 8.82
CA GLY A 83 -8.34 7.30 7.39
C GLY A 83 -8.60 8.66 6.72
N ARG A 84 -8.37 9.77 7.42
CA ARG A 84 -8.57 11.13 6.91
C ARG A 84 -7.24 11.84 6.71
N ILE A 85 -7.11 12.61 5.64
CA ILE A 85 -5.95 13.48 5.39
C ILE A 85 -6.02 14.72 6.30
N ASN A 86 -7.23 15.25 6.49
CA ASN A 86 -7.47 16.39 7.38
C ASN A 86 -8.15 15.90 8.67
N ALA A 87 -7.34 15.67 9.68
CA ALA A 87 -7.83 15.26 10.98
C ALA A 87 -8.90 16.25 11.49
N GLY A 88 -10.05 15.72 11.90
CA GLY A 88 -11.19 16.51 12.39
C GLY A 88 -12.16 16.99 11.30
N ASP A 89 -11.85 16.87 10.01
CA ASP A 89 -12.82 17.20 8.95
C ASP A 89 -13.87 16.08 8.82
N LYS A 90 -15.06 16.35 9.35
CA LYS A 90 -16.18 15.39 9.33
C LYS A 90 -16.82 15.21 7.96
N ASN A 91 -16.49 16.04 6.97
CA ASN A 91 -16.93 15.88 5.60
C ASN A 91 -16.02 14.91 4.82
N GLU A 92 -14.79 14.69 5.33
CA GLU A 92 -13.84 13.77 4.70
C GLU A 92 -14.21 12.32 5.04
N ARG A 93 -14.35 11.50 4.00
CA ARG A 93 -14.63 10.06 4.12
C ARG A 93 -13.40 9.32 4.65
N PHE A 94 -13.61 8.17 5.26
CA PHE A 94 -12.54 7.27 5.63
C PHE A 94 -11.95 6.62 4.38
N CYS A 95 -10.66 6.84 4.13
CA CYS A 95 -9.92 6.28 3.01
C CYS A 95 -9.03 5.14 3.49
N MET A 96 -9.18 3.95 2.88
CA MET A 96 -8.39 2.77 3.22
C MET A 96 -6.91 2.94 2.94
N SER A 97 -6.55 3.64 1.86
CA SER A 97 -5.13 3.90 1.54
C SER A 97 -4.49 4.89 2.52
N THR A 98 -5.22 5.91 2.95
CA THR A 98 -4.76 6.83 4.02
C THR A 98 -4.56 6.06 5.32
N PHE A 99 -5.51 5.20 5.68
CA PHE A 99 -5.39 4.32 6.84
C PHE A 99 -4.18 3.40 6.74
N ALA A 100 -3.93 2.80 5.56
CA ALA A 100 -2.75 1.98 5.32
C ALA A 100 -1.45 2.79 5.52
N CYS A 101 -1.37 4.00 4.95
CA CYS A 101 -0.23 4.90 5.12
C CYS A 101 0.02 5.26 6.59
N ASN A 102 -1.04 5.47 7.37
CA ASN A 102 -0.94 5.82 8.79
C ASN A 102 -0.60 4.63 9.70
N THR A 103 -0.82 3.39 9.24
CA THR A 103 -0.61 2.17 10.03
C THR A 103 0.49 1.26 9.51
N CYS A 104 1.21 1.65 8.45
CA CYS A 104 2.37 0.96 7.93
C CYS A 104 3.59 1.88 7.96
N GLN A 105 4.74 1.35 8.31
CA GLN A 105 5.99 2.10 8.27
C GLN A 105 6.54 2.20 6.85
N GLU A 106 6.52 1.09 6.14
CA GLU A 106 7.02 1.01 4.77
C GLU A 106 5.86 1.04 3.77
N ILE A 107 6.05 1.85 2.72
CA ILE A 107 5.06 2.00 1.65
C ILE A 107 5.80 1.92 0.32
N ASN A 108 5.31 1.12 -0.60
CA ASN A 108 5.91 1.03 -1.93
C ASN A 108 4.89 0.93 -3.06
N GLY A 109 5.22 1.55 -4.18
CA GLY A 109 4.60 1.27 -5.46
C GLY A 109 5.24 0.06 -6.14
N VAL A 110 4.64 -0.42 -7.24
CA VAL A 110 5.02 -1.67 -7.92
C VAL A 110 5.95 -1.49 -9.12
N SER A 111 6.47 -0.28 -9.32
CA SER A 111 7.55 0.04 -10.27
C SER A 111 8.15 1.39 -9.92
N ARG A 112 9.32 1.69 -10.48
CA ARG A 112 9.99 3.01 -10.30
C ARG A 112 9.08 4.18 -10.69
N LEU A 113 8.37 4.09 -11.83
CA LEU A 113 7.43 5.12 -12.26
C LEU A 113 6.24 5.20 -11.30
N HIS A 114 5.66 4.06 -10.91
CA HIS A 114 4.55 4.02 -9.98
C HIS A 114 4.92 4.58 -8.60
N GLY A 115 6.12 4.31 -8.10
CA GLY A 115 6.62 4.92 -6.87
C GLY A 115 6.64 6.45 -6.93
N LYS A 116 7.07 7.05 -8.06
CA LYS A 116 7.01 8.51 -8.27
C LYS A 116 5.58 9.04 -8.27
N VAL A 117 4.66 8.36 -8.96
CA VAL A 117 3.24 8.71 -8.98
C VAL A 117 2.64 8.62 -7.58
N SER A 118 2.95 7.55 -6.85
CA SER A 118 2.46 7.32 -5.48
C SER A 118 2.98 8.37 -4.49
N LYS A 119 4.21 8.84 -4.65
CA LYS A 119 4.74 9.97 -3.86
C LYS A 119 3.88 11.22 -4.01
N SER A 120 3.50 11.56 -5.24
CA SER A 120 2.64 12.71 -5.50
C SER A 120 1.21 12.49 -5.01
N MET A 121 0.69 11.27 -5.19
CA MET A 121 -0.67 10.90 -4.81
C MET A 121 -0.90 10.96 -3.30
N PHE A 122 0.11 10.57 -2.51
CA PHE A 122 0.03 10.56 -1.05
C PHE A 122 0.67 11.79 -0.38
N ALA A 123 1.08 12.81 -1.15
CA ALA A 123 1.77 13.99 -0.62
C ALA A 123 0.99 14.70 0.50
N GLU A 124 -0.33 14.78 0.37
CA GLU A 124 -1.20 15.45 1.35
C GLU A 124 -1.26 14.75 2.72
N ILE A 125 -0.86 13.47 2.80
CA ILE A 125 -0.82 12.72 4.08
C ILE A 125 0.32 13.24 4.96
N TRP A 126 1.46 13.60 4.35
CA TRP A 126 2.63 14.10 5.06
C TRP A 126 2.83 15.59 4.79
N LYS A 127 1.97 16.40 5.36
CA LYS A 127 2.05 17.88 5.24
C LYS A 127 3.38 18.40 5.76
N GLY A 128 4.00 19.28 5.00
CA GLY A 128 5.30 19.86 5.33
C GLY A 128 6.50 19.19 4.67
N TYR A 129 6.28 18.10 3.95
CA TYR A 129 7.30 17.46 3.10
C TYR A 129 7.03 17.72 1.62
N TYR A 130 8.09 17.88 0.84
CA TYR A 130 7.94 17.82 -0.62
C TYR A 130 7.57 16.39 -1.03
N PRO A 131 6.79 16.20 -2.12
CA PRO A 131 6.44 14.85 -2.59
C PRO A 131 7.65 13.94 -2.82
N SER A 132 8.79 14.50 -3.25
CA SER A 132 10.04 13.75 -3.46
C SER A 132 10.67 13.23 -2.17
N GLU A 133 10.37 13.85 -1.03
CA GLU A 133 10.95 13.55 0.28
C GLU A 133 10.14 12.53 1.07
N ASN A 134 8.86 12.33 0.72
CA ASN A 134 8.06 11.33 1.43
C ASN A 134 8.65 9.92 1.22
N HIS A 135 8.42 9.06 2.20
CA HIS A 135 9.06 7.74 2.28
C HIS A 135 8.35 6.65 1.47
N VAL A 136 7.59 7.01 0.44
CA VAL A 136 7.05 6.03 -0.50
C VAL A 136 8.15 5.57 -1.44
N GLY A 137 8.50 4.30 -1.33
CA GLY A 137 9.47 3.64 -2.20
C GLY A 137 8.83 2.95 -3.40
N TYR A 138 9.59 2.04 -4.01
CA TYR A 138 9.07 1.13 -5.02
C TYR A 138 9.80 -0.21 -4.99
N VAL A 139 9.08 -1.26 -5.35
CA VAL A 139 9.63 -2.57 -5.69
C VAL A 139 9.02 -2.96 -7.03
N THR A 140 9.86 -3.15 -8.05
CA THR A 140 9.36 -3.50 -9.37
C THR A 140 8.83 -4.93 -9.37
N ASN A 141 7.59 -5.10 -9.81
CA ASN A 141 7.01 -6.43 -9.98
C ASN A 141 7.79 -7.23 -11.01
N GLY A 142 8.02 -8.50 -10.71
CA GLY A 142 8.49 -9.46 -11.68
C GLY A 142 7.40 -9.84 -12.70
N VAL A 143 7.81 -10.14 -13.92
CA VAL A 143 6.93 -10.71 -14.94
C VAL A 143 7.36 -12.14 -15.19
N HIS A 144 6.46 -13.09 -14.99
CA HIS A 144 6.73 -14.48 -15.32
C HIS A 144 6.45 -14.72 -16.81
N TYR A 145 7.48 -14.53 -17.63
CA TYR A 145 7.40 -14.63 -19.08
C TYR A 145 6.65 -15.88 -19.57
N PRO A 146 6.95 -17.12 -19.10
CA PRO A 146 6.27 -18.31 -19.62
C PRO A 146 4.76 -18.35 -19.35
N THR A 147 4.26 -17.61 -18.36
CA THR A 147 2.81 -17.54 -18.06
C THR A 147 2.09 -16.53 -18.93
N TRP A 148 2.75 -15.43 -19.28
CA TRP A 148 2.06 -14.26 -19.85
C TRP A 148 2.30 -14.06 -21.34
N VAL A 149 3.36 -14.67 -21.91
CA VAL A 149 3.65 -14.55 -23.33
C VAL A 149 2.70 -15.41 -24.16
N ALA A 150 2.15 -14.84 -25.22
CA ALA A 150 1.41 -15.62 -26.22
C ALA A 150 2.39 -16.48 -27.05
N PRO A 151 1.97 -17.69 -27.48
CA PRO A 151 2.85 -18.60 -28.25
C PRO A 151 3.46 -17.96 -29.52
N GLU A 152 2.72 -17.08 -30.17
CA GLU A 152 3.17 -16.39 -31.38
C GLU A 152 4.33 -15.42 -31.07
N TRP A 153 4.25 -14.70 -29.97
CA TRP A 153 5.32 -13.81 -29.48
C TRP A 153 6.51 -14.61 -28.98
N ASP A 154 6.29 -15.69 -28.26
CA ASP A 154 7.36 -16.58 -27.81
C ASP A 154 8.17 -17.12 -28.99
N ASN A 155 7.50 -17.57 -30.05
CA ASN A 155 8.15 -18.05 -31.28
C ASN A 155 8.94 -16.92 -31.96
N LEU A 156 8.36 -15.71 -32.04
CA LEU A 156 9.04 -14.56 -32.65
C LEU A 156 10.30 -14.18 -31.86
N TYR A 157 10.22 -14.14 -30.55
CA TYR A 157 11.37 -13.81 -29.71
C TYR A 157 12.46 -14.88 -29.80
N LYS A 158 12.11 -16.14 -29.75
CA LYS A 158 13.08 -17.26 -29.91
C LYS A 158 13.79 -17.27 -31.25
N GLN A 159 13.19 -16.73 -32.29
CA GLN A 159 13.81 -16.63 -33.62
C GLN A 159 14.76 -15.43 -33.73
N ASN A 160 14.58 -14.39 -32.94
CA ASN A 160 15.27 -13.12 -33.11
C ASN A 160 16.23 -12.77 -31.95
N PHE A 161 16.06 -13.39 -30.78
CA PHE A 161 16.88 -13.11 -29.61
C PHE A 161 17.71 -14.33 -29.22
N ASP A 162 18.84 -14.05 -28.55
CA ASP A 162 19.61 -15.09 -27.87
C ASP A 162 18.75 -15.76 -26.79
N PRO A 163 18.81 -17.10 -26.62
CA PRO A 163 18.03 -17.82 -25.61
C PRO A 163 18.15 -17.31 -24.17
N SER A 164 19.20 -16.57 -23.84
CA SER A 164 19.40 -15.95 -22.53
C SER A 164 18.36 -14.88 -22.20
N PHE A 165 17.60 -14.35 -23.19
CA PHE A 165 16.58 -13.35 -22.95
C PHE A 165 15.49 -13.81 -21.99
N ILE A 166 15.23 -15.11 -21.89
CA ILE A 166 14.25 -15.68 -20.96
C ILE A 166 14.75 -15.58 -19.51
N SER A 167 16.04 -15.73 -19.30
CA SER A 167 16.67 -15.74 -17.97
C SER A 167 17.15 -14.35 -17.52
N ASP A 168 17.45 -13.46 -18.45
CA ASP A 168 17.94 -12.10 -18.17
C ASP A 168 17.15 -11.05 -18.95
N GLN A 169 15.90 -10.86 -18.56
CA GLN A 169 15.00 -9.86 -19.17
C GLN A 169 15.38 -8.42 -18.82
N SER A 170 16.28 -8.22 -17.86
CA SER A 170 16.78 -6.90 -17.46
C SER A 170 17.87 -6.37 -18.39
N ASN A 171 18.39 -7.21 -19.26
CA ASN A 171 19.42 -6.84 -20.22
C ASN A 171 18.81 -5.99 -21.36
N GLU A 172 18.96 -4.68 -21.25
CA GLU A 172 18.42 -3.72 -22.22
C GLU A 172 18.98 -3.94 -23.64
N SER A 173 20.19 -4.50 -23.77
CA SER A 173 20.80 -4.74 -25.09
C SER A 173 20.01 -5.72 -25.97
N ILE A 174 19.19 -6.59 -25.38
CA ILE A 174 18.31 -7.50 -26.10
C ILE A 174 17.33 -6.74 -27.01
N TRP A 175 16.84 -5.61 -26.51
CA TRP A 175 15.80 -4.82 -27.19
C TRP A 175 16.36 -3.93 -28.30
N HIS A 176 17.68 -3.71 -28.37
CA HIS A 176 18.33 -3.01 -29.48
C HIS A 176 18.31 -3.81 -30.79
N ALA A 177 17.99 -5.08 -30.76
CA ALA A 177 17.81 -5.89 -31.96
C ALA A 177 16.44 -5.65 -32.65
N ILE A 178 15.56 -4.85 -32.04
CA ILE A 178 14.28 -4.44 -32.61
C ILE A 178 14.47 -3.04 -33.21
N GLU A 179 14.80 -2.95 -34.49
CA GLU A 179 14.83 -1.72 -35.26
C GLU A 179 13.60 -1.62 -36.17
#